data_1ccad1d4edb1847ad48a72a8879b9368
#
_entry.id   1ccad1d4edb1847ad48a72a8879b9368
#
_cell.length_a   1.000
_cell.length_b   1.000
_cell.length_c   1.000
_cell.angle_alpha   90.00
_cell.angle_beta   90.00
_cell.angle_gamma   90.00
#
_symmetry.space_group_name_H-M   'P 1'
#
loop_
_entity.id
_entity.type
_entity.pdbx_description
1 polymer ?
#
loop_
_entity_poly.entity_id
_entity_poly.type
_entity_poly.pdbx_seq_one_letter_code
_entity_poly.pdbx_strand_id
1 'polypeptide(L)'
;MWRQLMHGFLYQDITFSRRRKGQGELAVLERLTWHAPTGVTALLGINGAGKSTLLSIGATALMPKSGKVSLNELDSRDQQTQFRARVAWMPQQYRAVPGLTVREQVAYSGWLKGMSRDDSWRGATEALVRVALQDLADRPASELSGGQQRRVGLAGALVHDAEVLLLDEPTSGLDPEQRAMFRELLVNIGADRTVVVSTHDTGEITTAYQHVAVLHAGSIAFDGALQDFAARAPAGSERPIESAFLALITGEK
;
A
#
# COMPACT_ATOMS: atom_id res chain seq x y z
N MET A 1 -24.78 -5.57 14.87
CA MET A 1 -23.59 -6.29 14.43
C MET A 1 -23.22 -6.00 12.98
N TRP A 2 -24.13 -5.97 12.00
CA TRP A 2 -23.82 -5.69 10.58
C TRP A 2 -23.45 -4.22 10.27
N ARG A 3 -23.90 -3.23 11.04
CA ARG A 3 -23.56 -1.80 10.83
C ARG A 3 -22.12 -1.43 11.18
N GLN A 4 -21.44 -2.15 12.07
CA GLN A 4 -20.04 -1.91 12.43
C GLN A 4 -19.04 -2.43 11.38
N LEU A 5 -19.45 -3.38 10.52
CA LEU A 5 -18.63 -3.92 9.43
C LEU A 5 -18.63 -3.03 8.17
N MET A 6 -19.40 -1.94 8.15
CA MET A 6 -19.50 -1.04 6.99
C MET A 6 -18.60 0.22 7.10
N HIS A 7 -17.86 0.37 8.21
CA HIS A 7 -16.91 1.47 8.37
C HIS A 7 -15.48 0.96 8.14
N GLY A 8 -14.73 1.64 7.27
CA GLY A 8 -13.36 1.31 6.92
C GLY A 8 -13.17 0.99 5.44
N PHE A 9 -12.02 0.43 5.11
CA PHE A 9 -11.63 0.10 3.74
C PHE A 9 -11.89 -1.39 3.46
N LEU A 10 -12.87 -1.68 2.60
CA LEU A 10 -13.38 -3.03 2.36
C LEU A 10 -13.21 -3.45 0.90
N TYR A 11 -12.58 -4.60 0.68
CA TYR A 11 -12.66 -5.38 -0.55
C TYR A 11 -13.79 -6.40 -0.41
N GLN A 12 -14.73 -6.45 -1.35
CA GLN A 12 -15.91 -7.32 -1.30
C GLN A 12 -16.01 -8.19 -2.55
N ASP A 13 -15.88 -9.51 -2.39
CA ASP A 13 -16.01 -10.53 -3.43
C ASP A 13 -15.14 -10.25 -4.68
N ILE A 14 -13.94 -9.74 -4.49
CA ILE A 14 -13.03 -9.36 -5.56
C ILE A 14 -12.57 -10.59 -6.33
N THR A 15 -12.88 -10.64 -7.62
CA THR A 15 -12.35 -11.62 -8.56
C THR A 15 -11.57 -10.91 -9.66
N PHE A 16 -10.35 -11.35 -9.89
CA PHE A 16 -9.48 -10.79 -10.94
C PHE A 16 -8.63 -11.88 -11.58
N SER A 17 -8.53 -11.86 -12.92
CA SER A 17 -7.60 -12.72 -13.66
C SER A 17 -6.82 -11.92 -14.70
N ARG A 18 -5.62 -12.36 -15.01
CA ARG A 18 -4.77 -11.80 -16.07
C ARG A 18 -4.80 -12.68 -17.30
N ARG A 19 -4.93 -12.06 -18.46
CA ARG A 19 -4.77 -12.76 -19.74
C ARG A 19 -3.28 -12.98 -20.02
N ARG A 20 -2.85 -14.21 -20.17
CA ARG A 20 -1.51 -14.54 -20.66
C ARG A 20 -1.57 -14.84 -22.14
N LYS A 21 -0.69 -14.16 -22.93
CA LYS A 21 -0.61 -14.37 -24.38
C LYS A 21 -0.32 -15.85 -24.66
N GLY A 22 -1.26 -16.57 -25.31
CA GLY A 22 -1.12 -17.99 -25.65
C GLY A 22 -1.42 -19.02 -24.56
N GLN A 23 -1.76 -18.61 -23.32
CA GLN A 23 -1.97 -19.55 -22.19
C GLN A 23 -3.33 -19.41 -21.51
N GLY A 24 -4.25 -18.59 -22.04
CA GLY A 24 -5.56 -18.38 -21.41
C GLY A 24 -5.55 -17.36 -20.26
N GLU A 25 -6.54 -17.45 -19.38
CA GLU A 25 -6.67 -16.60 -18.20
C GLU A 25 -6.05 -17.28 -16.97
N LEU A 26 -5.22 -16.53 -16.26
CA LEU A 26 -4.70 -16.93 -14.95
C LEU A 26 -5.50 -16.22 -13.87
N ALA A 27 -6.18 -16.96 -13.01
CA ALA A 27 -6.80 -16.43 -11.81
C ALA A 27 -5.71 -15.85 -10.88
N VAL A 28 -5.92 -14.63 -10.38
CA VAL A 28 -5.01 -13.94 -9.47
C VAL A 28 -5.66 -13.69 -8.12
N LEU A 29 -6.94 -13.30 -8.12
CA LEU A 29 -7.77 -13.13 -6.91
C LEU A 29 -9.10 -13.85 -7.14
N GLU A 30 -9.57 -14.62 -6.15
CA GLU A 30 -10.76 -15.44 -6.24
C GLU A 30 -11.72 -15.14 -5.09
N ARG A 31 -12.80 -14.38 -5.41
CA ARG A 31 -13.83 -13.98 -4.44
C ARG A 31 -13.28 -13.44 -3.12
N LEU A 32 -12.17 -12.69 -3.20
CA LEU A 32 -11.48 -12.17 -2.05
C LEU A 32 -12.35 -11.11 -1.36
N THR A 33 -12.63 -11.34 -0.07
CA THR A 33 -13.23 -10.35 0.82
C THR A 33 -12.26 -10.07 1.95
N TRP A 34 -11.93 -8.79 2.15
CA TRP A 34 -11.00 -8.36 3.18
C TRP A 34 -11.32 -6.94 3.65
N HIS A 35 -11.36 -6.76 4.96
CA HIS A 35 -11.50 -5.46 5.61
C HIS A 35 -10.13 -5.03 6.14
N ALA A 36 -9.50 -4.05 5.48
CA ALA A 36 -8.25 -3.49 5.96
C ALA A 36 -8.51 -2.59 7.17
N PRO A 37 -7.95 -2.90 8.34
CA PRO A 37 -8.21 -2.14 9.57
C PRO A 37 -7.51 -0.78 9.55
N THR A 38 -7.95 0.14 10.42
CA THR A 38 -7.18 1.34 10.76
C THR A 38 -5.86 0.93 11.43
N GLY A 39 -4.82 1.70 11.18
CA GLY A 39 -3.45 1.36 11.57
C GLY A 39 -2.62 0.87 10.38
N VAL A 40 -1.42 0.42 10.66
CA VAL A 40 -0.48 -0.08 9.65
C VAL A 40 -0.58 -1.59 9.54
N THR A 41 -0.98 -2.07 8.36
CA THR A 41 -1.07 -3.50 8.03
C THR A 41 0.05 -3.90 7.07
N ALA A 42 0.82 -4.93 7.41
CA ALA A 42 1.70 -5.61 6.48
C ALA A 42 0.90 -6.59 5.63
N LEU A 43 0.82 -6.35 4.32
CA LEU A 43 0.26 -7.30 3.36
C LEU A 43 1.39 -8.22 2.86
N LEU A 44 1.53 -9.37 3.51
CA LEU A 44 2.52 -10.40 3.19
C LEU A 44 2.04 -11.31 2.05
N GLY A 45 2.99 -11.85 1.31
CA GLY A 45 2.76 -12.89 0.32
C GLY A 45 3.97 -13.09 -0.56
N ILE A 46 4.13 -14.27 -1.12
CA ILE A 46 5.20 -14.57 -2.08
C ILE A 46 5.08 -13.70 -3.34
N ASN A 47 6.15 -13.65 -4.13
CA ASN A 47 6.11 -12.97 -5.42
C ASN A 47 5.07 -13.62 -6.34
N GLY A 48 4.22 -12.81 -6.94
CA GLY A 48 3.12 -13.29 -7.78
C GLY A 48 1.82 -13.66 -7.03
N ALA A 49 1.77 -13.58 -5.69
CA ALA A 49 0.55 -13.86 -4.91
C ALA A 49 -0.64 -12.94 -5.22
N GLY A 50 -0.41 -11.79 -5.87
CA GLY A 50 -1.47 -10.84 -6.22
C GLY A 50 -1.51 -9.56 -5.39
N LYS A 51 -0.51 -9.30 -4.51
CA LYS A 51 -0.44 -8.11 -3.65
C LYS A 51 -0.61 -6.80 -4.43
N SER A 52 0.25 -6.57 -5.43
CA SER A 52 0.17 -5.37 -6.30
C SER A 52 -1.15 -5.28 -7.05
N THR A 53 -1.75 -6.41 -7.43
CA THR A 53 -3.06 -6.46 -8.06
C THR A 53 -4.15 -6.02 -7.09
N LEU A 54 -4.13 -6.53 -5.85
CA LEU A 54 -5.08 -6.16 -4.80
C LEU A 54 -4.99 -4.66 -4.49
N LEU A 55 -3.77 -4.12 -4.29
CA LEU A 55 -3.56 -2.69 -4.03
C LEU A 55 -3.99 -1.83 -5.23
N SER A 56 -3.69 -2.24 -6.47
CA SER A 56 -4.12 -1.52 -7.67
C SER A 56 -5.64 -1.49 -7.84
N ILE A 57 -6.35 -2.56 -7.45
CA ILE A 57 -7.82 -2.60 -7.42
C ILE A 57 -8.33 -1.68 -6.32
N GLY A 58 -7.72 -1.71 -5.13
CA GLY A 58 -8.04 -0.79 -4.04
C GLY A 58 -7.91 0.68 -4.42
N ALA A 59 -6.91 1.00 -5.22
CA ALA A 59 -6.66 2.35 -5.75
C ALA A 59 -7.52 2.69 -6.98
N THR A 60 -8.40 1.81 -7.45
CA THR A 60 -9.15 1.94 -8.72
C THR A 60 -8.28 2.11 -9.97
N ALA A 61 -7.01 1.70 -9.91
CA ALA A 61 -6.11 1.66 -11.06
C ALA A 61 -6.33 0.41 -11.93
N LEU A 62 -6.87 -0.65 -11.34
CA LEU A 62 -7.38 -1.84 -12.02
C LEU A 62 -8.85 -2.09 -11.66
N MET A 63 -9.62 -2.52 -12.64
CA MET A 63 -11.02 -2.92 -12.42
C MET A 63 -11.09 -4.42 -12.20
N PRO A 64 -11.72 -4.92 -11.12
CA PRO A 64 -11.94 -6.33 -10.92
C PRO A 64 -13.03 -6.84 -11.88
N LYS A 65 -13.02 -8.14 -12.18
CA LYS A 65 -14.09 -8.80 -12.98
C LYS A 65 -15.43 -8.78 -12.25
N SER A 66 -15.39 -9.04 -10.95
CA SER A 66 -16.53 -8.94 -10.05
C SER A 66 -16.11 -8.42 -8.70
N GLY A 67 -17.09 -8.06 -7.88
CA GLY A 67 -16.85 -7.46 -6.56
C GLY A 67 -16.61 -5.97 -6.64
N LYS A 68 -16.41 -5.32 -5.50
CA LYS A 68 -16.21 -3.88 -5.37
C LYS A 68 -15.29 -3.54 -4.19
N VAL A 69 -14.77 -2.33 -4.21
CA VAL A 69 -14.06 -1.74 -3.07
C VAL A 69 -14.88 -0.57 -2.54
N SER A 70 -14.94 -0.44 -1.22
CA SER A 70 -15.60 0.69 -0.59
C SER A 70 -14.74 1.27 0.54
N LEU A 71 -14.90 2.56 0.77
CA LEU A 71 -14.37 3.28 1.93
C LEU A 71 -15.55 3.89 2.66
N ASN A 72 -15.88 3.33 3.83
CA ASN A 72 -17.12 3.66 4.52
C ASN A 72 -18.33 3.47 3.57
N GLU A 73 -19.12 4.52 3.35
CA GLU A 73 -20.26 4.51 2.44
C GLU A 73 -19.91 4.80 0.97
N LEU A 74 -18.64 5.17 0.68
CA LEU A 74 -18.21 5.48 -0.69
C LEU A 74 -17.90 4.21 -1.47
N ASP A 75 -18.66 3.95 -2.53
CA ASP A 75 -18.38 2.88 -3.49
C ASP A 75 -17.37 3.35 -4.56
N SER A 76 -16.34 2.55 -4.80
CA SER A 76 -15.28 2.86 -5.76
C SER A 76 -15.74 2.95 -7.22
N ARG A 77 -16.93 2.45 -7.56
CA ARG A 77 -17.50 2.47 -8.92
C ARG A 77 -18.43 3.65 -9.10
N ASP A 78 -19.33 3.87 -8.15
CA ASP A 78 -20.40 4.86 -8.27
C ASP A 78 -19.93 6.27 -7.91
N GLN A 79 -18.97 6.38 -6.97
CA GLN A 79 -18.46 7.65 -6.44
C GLN A 79 -16.94 7.77 -6.63
N GLN A 80 -16.47 7.41 -7.83
CA GLN A 80 -15.04 7.24 -8.13
C GLN A 80 -14.18 8.46 -7.81
N THR A 81 -14.65 9.67 -8.12
CA THR A 81 -13.91 10.92 -7.86
C THR A 81 -13.71 11.14 -6.36
N GLN A 82 -14.78 11.02 -5.57
CA GLN A 82 -14.72 11.20 -4.12
C GLN A 82 -13.89 10.09 -3.46
N PHE A 83 -14.04 8.85 -3.92
CA PHE A 83 -13.26 7.71 -3.45
C PHE A 83 -11.76 7.92 -3.71
N ARG A 84 -11.37 8.29 -4.93
CA ARG A 84 -9.97 8.55 -5.31
C ARG A 84 -9.33 9.70 -4.56
N ALA A 85 -10.10 10.71 -4.16
CA ALA A 85 -9.60 11.81 -3.35
C ALA A 85 -9.22 11.38 -1.93
N ARG A 86 -9.76 10.25 -1.43
CA ARG A 86 -9.51 9.73 -0.08
C ARG A 86 -8.56 8.52 -0.04
N VAL A 87 -8.19 8.00 -1.21
CA VAL A 87 -7.29 6.83 -1.32
C VAL A 87 -6.03 7.22 -2.06
N ALA A 88 -4.89 7.12 -1.39
CA ALA A 88 -3.57 7.27 -1.98
C ALA A 88 -3.03 5.91 -2.44
N TRP A 89 -2.20 5.91 -3.46
CA TRP A 89 -1.52 4.72 -3.94
C TRP A 89 -0.11 5.06 -4.40
N MET A 90 0.86 4.33 -3.87
CA MET A 90 2.23 4.31 -4.35
C MET A 90 2.48 2.97 -5.05
N PRO A 91 2.62 2.95 -6.38
CA PRO A 91 2.93 1.73 -7.11
C PRO A 91 4.37 1.27 -6.88
N GLN A 92 4.64 -0.01 -7.07
CA GLN A 92 5.97 -0.60 -6.95
C GLN A 92 7.00 0.09 -7.87
N GLN A 93 6.60 0.47 -9.08
CA GLN A 93 7.44 1.24 -10.00
C GLN A 93 6.95 2.68 -10.07
N TYR A 94 7.72 3.58 -9.49
CA TYR A 94 7.52 5.01 -9.64
C TYR A 94 8.35 5.53 -10.82
N ARG A 95 7.76 6.39 -11.63
CA ARG A 95 8.44 7.04 -12.75
C ARG A 95 8.25 8.55 -12.67
N ALA A 96 9.36 9.27 -12.77
CA ALA A 96 9.32 10.72 -12.90
C ALA A 96 8.64 11.12 -14.22
N VAL A 97 7.79 12.15 -14.17
CA VAL A 97 7.27 12.80 -15.38
C VAL A 97 8.37 13.68 -15.96
N PRO A 98 8.73 13.50 -17.24
CA PRO A 98 9.78 14.30 -17.87
C PRO A 98 9.48 15.81 -17.78
N GLY A 99 10.48 16.60 -17.44
CA GLY A 99 10.38 18.05 -17.37
C GLY A 99 9.87 18.62 -16.05
N LEU A 100 9.42 17.79 -15.11
CA LEU A 100 9.01 18.27 -13.79
C LEU A 100 10.17 18.22 -12.79
N THR A 101 10.24 19.24 -11.93
CA THR A 101 11.03 19.20 -10.70
C THR A 101 10.39 18.25 -9.68
N VAL A 102 11.13 17.91 -8.62
CA VAL A 102 10.65 17.06 -7.53
C VAL A 102 9.38 17.63 -6.90
N ARG A 103 9.36 18.94 -6.60
CA ARG A 103 8.20 19.62 -6.03
C ARG A 103 7.01 19.62 -6.97
N GLU A 104 7.22 19.95 -8.24
CA GLU A 104 6.17 19.93 -9.25
C GLU A 104 5.59 18.53 -9.42
N GLN A 105 6.42 17.50 -9.40
CA GLN A 105 5.98 16.11 -9.48
C GLN A 105 5.06 15.73 -8.30
N VAL A 106 5.39 16.13 -7.07
CA VAL A 106 4.56 15.88 -5.90
C VAL A 106 3.28 16.73 -5.93
N ALA A 107 3.38 18.01 -6.31
CA ALA A 107 2.22 18.88 -6.47
C ALA A 107 1.26 18.37 -7.56
N TYR A 108 1.80 17.86 -8.65
CA TYR A 108 1.01 17.23 -9.72
C TYR A 108 0.19 16.04 -9.21
N SER A 109 0.77 15.23 -8.31
CA SER A 109 0.05 14.12 -7.67
C SER A 109 -1.15 14.62 -6.86
N GLY A 110 -1.01 15.70 -6.10
CA GLY A 110 -2.11 16.33 -5.35
C GLY A 110 -3.19 16.92 -6.26
N TRP A 111 -2.76 17.59 -7.32
CA TRP A 111 -3.70 18.15 -8.31
C TRP A 111 -4.53 17.06 -9.00
N LEU A 112 -3.94 15.92 -9.35
CA LEU A 112 -4.66 14.76 -9.91
C LEU A 112 -5.69 14.18 -8.92
N LYS A 113 -5.53 14.45 -7.63
CA LYS A 113 -6.48 14.06 -6.57
C LYS A 113 -7.55 15.12 -6.27
N GLY A 114 -7.56 16.21 -7.03
CA GLY A 114 -8.56 17.27 -6.95
C GLY A 114 -8.20 18.45 -6.05
N MET A 115 -6.95 18.53 -5.57
CA MET A 115 -6.47 19.70 -4.83
C MET A 115 -6.38 20.92 -5.76
N SER A 116 -6.57 22.13 -5.20
CA SER A 116 -6.25 23.37 -5.91
C SER A 116 -4.75 23.44 -6.22
N ARG A 117 -4.36 24.31 -7.17
CA ARG A 117 -2.95 24.53 -7.51
C ARG A 117 -2.14 24.95 -6.28
N ASP A 118 -2.67 25.89 -5.52
CA ASP A 118 -1.98 26.47 -4.37
C ASP A 118 -1.89 25.45 -3.22
N ASP A 119 -2.95 24.68 -2.96
CA ASP A 119 -2.93 23.62 -1.96
C ASP A 119 -2.01 22.49 -2.35
N SER A 120 -1.98 22.08 -3.62
CA SER A 120 -1.05 21.06 -4.12
C SER A 120 0.40 21.48 -3.95
N TRP A 121 0.70 22.76 -4.22
CA TRP A 121 2.06 23.29 -4.06
C TRP A 121 2.50 23.33 -2.60
N ARG A 122 1.64 23.81 -1.70
CA ARG A 122 1.89 23.84 -0.26
C ARG A 122 2.05 22.42 0.29
N GLY A 123 1.08 21.53 -0.01
CA GLY A 123 1.13 20.13 0.40
C GLY A 123 2.36 19.39 -0.12
N ALA A 124 2.83 19.71 -1.34
CA ALA A 124 4.07 19.14 -1.86
C ALA A 124 5.29 19.53 -1.02
N THR A 125 5.38 20.79 -0.59
CA THR A 125 6.45 21.25 0.28
C THR A 125 6.46 20.49 1.60
N GLU A 126 5.30 20.35 2.24
CA GLU A 126 5.15 19.60 3.50
C GLU A 126 5.45 18.10 3.33
N ALA A 127 4.96 17.49 2.25
CA ALA A 127 5.21 16.08 1.96
C ALA A 127 6.70 15.80 1.71
N LEU A 128 7.42 16.70 1.04
CA LEU A 128 8.86 16.57 0.80
C LEU A 128 9.67 16.64 2.09
N VAL A 129 9.25 17.46 3.07
CA VAL A 129 9.89 17.48 4.40
C VAL A 129 9.71 16.13 5.10
N ARG A 130 8.52 15.54 5.06
CA ARG A 130 8.24 14.23 5.67
C ARG A 130 9.11 13.09 5.13
N VAL A 131 9.56 13.20 3.89
CA VAL A 131 10.42 12.19 3.25
C VAL A 131 11.88 12.62 3.10
N ALA A 132 12.29 13.72 3.77
CA ALA A 132 13.64 14.29 3.73
C ALA A 132 14.16 14.53 2.30
N LEU A 133 13.36 15.19 1.48
CA LEU A 133 13.71 15.59 0.10
C LEU A 133 13.54 17.10 -0.15
N GLN A 134 13.35 17.91 0.90
CA GLN A 134 13.16 19.36 0.77
C GLN A 134 14.30 20.06 0.03
N ASP A 135 15.55 19.61 0.23
CA ASP A 135 16.75 20.19 -0.40
C ASP A 135 16.87 19.84 -1.89
N LEU A 136 16.09 18.89 -2.35
CA LEU A 136 16.05 18.44 -3.75
C LEU A 136 14.80 18.93 -4.48
N ALA A 137 13.97 19.76 -3.84
CA ALA A 137 12.64 20.15 -4.34
C ALA A 137 12.66 20.76 -5.75
N ASP A 138 13.68 21.53 -6.08
CA ASP A 138 13.81 22.26 -7.35
C ASP A 138 14.69 21.52 -8.40
N ARG A 139 15.20 20.31 -8.07
CA ARG A 139 15.93 19.47 -9.02
C ARG A 139 14.97 18.76 -9.98
N PRO A 140 15.39 18.47 -11.22
CA PRO A 140 14.64 17.61 -12.12
C PRO A 140 14.40 16.23 -11.49
N ALA A 141 13.13 15.78 -11.43
CA ALA A 141 12.78 14.50 -10.82
C ALA A 141 13.42 13.30 -11.52
N SER A 142 13.78 13.43 -12.80
CA SER A 142 14.48 12.41 -13.60
C SER A 142 15.94 12.19 -13.19
N GLU A 143 16.57 13.13 -12.49
CA GLU A 143 17.99 13.04 -12.09
C GLU A 143 18.17 12.36 -10.71
N LEU A 144 17.09 11.98 -10.06
CA LEU A 144 17.11 11.36 -8.75
C LEU A 144 17.56 9.90 -8.81
N SER A 145 18.28 9.45 -7.77
CA SER A 145 18.55 8.02 -7.55
C SER A 145 17.26 7.22 -7.36
N GLY A 146 17.30 5.90 -7.55
CA GLY A 146 16.14 5.02 -7.40
C GLY A 146 15.48 5.16 -6.02
N GLY A 147 16.27 5.23 -4.94
CA GLY A 147 15.75 5.45 -3.58
C GLY A 147 15.12 6.83 -3.39
N GLN A 148 15.70 7.89 -3.98
CA GLN A 148 15.12 9.23 -3.97
C GLN A 148 13.81 9.28 -4.77
N GLN A 149 13.77 8.67 -5.96
CA GLN A 149 12.53 8.57 -6.75
C GLN A 149 11.42 7.86 -5.99
N ARG A 150 11.75 6.81 -5.23
CA ARG A 150 10.79 6.09 -4.40
C ARG A 150 10.25 6.96 -3.27
N ARG A 151 11.10 7.77 -2.63
CA ARG A 151 10.67 8.76 -1.63
C ARG A 151 9.79 9.86 -2.24
N VAL A 152 10.03 10.26 -3.49
CA VAL A 152 9.11 11.17 -4.23
C VAL A 152 7.75 10.51 -4.45
N GLY A 153 7.72 9.22 -4.81
CA GLY A 153 6.47 8.47 -4.92
C GLY A 153 5.68 8.44 -3.60
N LEU A 154 6.38 8.25 -2.49
CA LEU A 154 5.78 8.30 -1.15
C LEU A 154 5.25 9.71 -0.82
N ALA A 155 6.02 10.77 -1.10
CA ALA A 155 5.56 12.14 -0.94
C ALA A 155 4.30 12.42 -1.77
N GLY A 156 4.24 11.91 -3.01
CA GLY A 156 3.05 11.99 -3.87
C GLY A 156 1.84 11.25 -3.31
N ALA A 157 2.03 10.18 -2.54
CA ALA A 157 0.94 9.51 -1.83
C ALA A 157 0.48 10.27 -0.57
N LEU A 158 1.36 11.08 0.03
CA LEU A 158 1.07 11.83 1.25
C LEU A 158 0.48 13.22 1.01
N VAL A 159 0.63 13.79 -0.20
CA VAL A 159 0.37 15.20 -0.51
C VAL A 159 -1.08 15.64 -0.28
N HIS A 160 -2.04 14.73 -0.46
CA HIS A 160 -3.48 15.05 -0.41
C HIS A 160 -4.18 14.51 0.84
N ASP A 161 -3.41 14.16 1.86
CA ASP A 161 -3.90 13.78 3.19
C ASP A 161 -4.98 12.67 3.19
N ALA A 162 -4.75 11.62 2.40
CA ALA A 162 -5.70 10.54 2.19
C ALA A 162 -6.00 9.75 3.49
N GLU A 163 -7.23 9.26 3.62
CA GLU A 163 -7.67 8.38 4.71
C GLU A 163 -7.08 6.96 4.59
N VAL A 164 -6.79 6.54 3.35
CA VAL A 164 -6.22 5.23 3.03
C VAL A 164 -4.95 5.38 2.21
N LEU A 165 -3.87 4.74 2.65
CA LEU A 165 -2.60 4.67 1.92
C LEU A 165 -2.31 3.23 1.53
N LEU A 166 -2.17 2.98 0.24
CA LEU A 166 -1.82 1.69 -0.35
C LEU A 166 -0.40 1.79 -0.91
N LEU A 167 0.57 1.15 -0.24
CA LEU A 167 1.99 1.28 -0.55
C LEU A 167 2.53 -0.07 -1.05
N ASP A 168 2.92 -0.13 -2.33
CA ASP A 168 3.36 -1.36 -2.97
C ASP A 168 4.88 -1.47 -2.95
N GLU A 169 5.42 -2.33 -2.08
CA GLU A 169 6.85 -2.55 -1.81
C GLU A 169 7.65 -1.25 -1.64
N PRO A 170 7.24 -0.34 -0.74
CA PRO A 170 7.81 1.01 -0.64
C PRO A 170 9.28 1.02 -0.20
N THR A 171 9.75 -0.04 0.46
CA THR A 171 11.10 -0.18 1.02
C THR A 171 12.09 -0.90 0.11
N SER A 172 11.61 -1.48 -1.01
CA SER A 172 12.46 -2.17 -1.96
C SER A 172 13.54 -1.24 -2.53
N GLY A 173 14.81 -1.63 -2.42
CA GLY A 173 15.95 -0.82 -2.89
C GLY A 173 16.33 0.37 -2.00
N LEU A 174 15.73 0.52 -0.83
CA LEU A 174 16.16 1.47 0.18
C LEU A 174 17.33 0.91 0.99
N ASP A 175 18.28 1.79 1.35
CA ASP A 175 19.33 1.47 2.32
C ASP A 175 18.78 1.40 3.77
N PRO A 176 19.58 0.91 4.74
CA PRO A 176 19.12 0.75 6.12
C PRO A 176 18.64 2.06 6.79
N GLU A 177 19.28 3.18 6.50
CA GLU A 177 18.91 4.50 7.06
C GLU A 177 17.55 4.94 6.50
N GLN A 178 17.36 4.83 5.20
CA GLN A 178 16.10 5.14 4.54
C GLN A 178 14.95 4.24 5.01
N ARG A 179 15.23 2.95 5.28
CA ARG A 179 14.24 2.03 5.87
C ARG A 179 13.87 2.44 7.32
N ALA A 180 14.83 2.93 8.10
CA ALA A 180 14.56 3.44 9.45
C ALA A 180 13.63 4.67 9.40
N MET A 181 13.93 5.65 8.54
CA MET A 181 13.08 6.81 8.30
C MET A 181 11.66 6.41 7.85
N PHE A 182 11.55 5.43 6.96
CA PHE A 182 10.24 4.95 6.50
C PHE A 182 9.44 4.33 7.65
N ARG A 183 10.07 3.57 8.56
CA ARG A 183 9.40 3.01 9.75
C ARG A 183 8.88 4.10 10.69
N GLU A 184 9.68 5.13 10.95
CA GLU A 184 9.25 6.28 11.77
C GLU A 184 8.06 7.01 11.13
N LEU A 185 8.11 7.19 9.80
CA LEU A 185 7.00 7.76 9.06
C LEU A 185 5.73 6.91 9.20
N LEU A 186 5.82 5.58 9.08
CA LEU A 186 4.67 4.67 9.25
C LEU A 186 4.01 4.82 10.62
N VAL A 187 4.80 4.93 11.69
CA VAL A 187 4.27 5.14 13.06
C VAL A 187 3.46 6.43 13.12
N ASN A 188 3.98 7.49 12.51
CA ASN A 188 3.35 8.82 12.56
C ASN A 188 2.06 8.91 11.71
N ILE A 189 2.00 8.22 10.56
CA ILE A 189 0.84 8.30 9.65
C ILE A 189 -0.24 7.25 9.94
N GLY A 190 0.11 6.17 10.66
CA GLY A 190 -0.79 5.06 10.90
C GLY A 190 -1.77 5.24 12.06
N ALA A 191 -1.67 6.33 12.83
CA ALA A 191 -2.44 6.50 14.07
C ALA A 191 -3.96 6.59 13.83
N ASP A 192 -4.38 7.21 12.72
CA ASP A 192 -5.78 7.51 12.41
C ASP A 192 -6.20 7.12 10.99
N ARG A 193 -5.34 6.40 10.25
CA ARG A 193 -5.52 6.04 8.84
C ARG A 193 -5.41 4.55 8.63
N THR A 194 -5.98 4.06 7.55
CA THR A 194 -5.71 2.73 7.04
C THR A 194 -4.47 2.77 6.15
N VAL A 195 -3.38 2.13 6.58
CA VAL A 195 -2.13 2.05 5.80
C VAL A 195 -1.85 0.59 5.48
N VAL A 196 -1.82 0.23 4.21
CA VAL A 196 -1.49 -1.12 3.76
C VAL A 196 -0.16 -1.08 3.03
N VAL A 197 0.82 -1.81 3.56
CA VAL A 197 2.18 -1.91 3.00
C VAL A 197 2.39 -3.33 2.49
N SER A 198 2.50 -3.51 1.18
CA SER A 198 2.86 -4.82 0.64
C SER A 198 4.35 -5.08 0.82
N THR A 199 4.69 -6.28 1.23
CA THR A 199 6.07 -6.78 1.26
C THR A 199 6.11 -8.30 1.04
N HIS A 200 7.23 -8.79 0.58
CA HIS A 200 7.56 -10.21 0.57
C HIS A 200 8.69 -10.55 1.56
N ASP A 201 9.26 -9.54 2.21
CA ASP A 201 10.34 -9.67 3.19
C ASP A 201 9.78 -9.55 4.61
N THR A 202 9.74 -10.68 5.33
CA THR A 202 9.30 -10.74 6.73
C THR A 202 10.21 -9.96 7.67
N GLY A 203 11.48 -9.76 7.30
CA GLY A 203 12.44 -8.96 8.06
C GLY A 203 12.13 -7.46 8.09
N GLU A 204 11.28 -6.98 7.18
CA GLU A 204 10.81 -5.59 7.19
C GLU A 204 9.71 -5.33 8.22
N ILE A 205 9.02 -6.39 8.69
CA ILE A 205 7.92 -6.26 9.63
C ILE A 205 8.46 -6.05 11.04
N THR A 206 8.18 -4.89 11.58
CA THR A 206 8.60 -4.43 12.90
C THR A 206 7.39 -3.97 13.73
N THR A 207 7.63 -3.46 14.91
CA THR A 207 6.60 -2.87 15.78
C THR A 207 5.89 -1.64 15.20
N ALA A 208 6.33 -1.12 14.05
CA ALA A 208 5.59 -0.11 13.31
C ALA A 208 4.29 -0.64 12.68
N TYR A 209 4.17 -1.97 12.54
CA TYR A 209 2.98 -2.63 12.02
C TYR A 209 2.12 -3.14 13.17
N GLN A 210 0.83 -2.82 13.16
CA GLN A 210 -0.15 -3.33 14.14
C GLN A 210 -0.80 -4.63 13.67
N HIS A 211 -0.96 -4.78 12.33
CA HIS A 211 -1.67 -5.89 11.70
C HIS A 211 -0.84 -6.58 10.64
N VAL A 212 -1.15 -7.85 10.41
CA VAL A 212 -0.62 -8.66 9.30
C VAL A 212 -1.79 -9.27 8.56
N ALA A 213 -1.80 -9.13 7.24
CA ALA A 213 -2.66 -9.89 6.34
C ALA A 213 -1.76 -10.72 5.40
N VAL A 214 -2.01 -12.01 5.27
CA VAL A 214 -1.25 -12.88 4.37
C VAL A 214 -2.10 -13.22 3.16
N LEU A 215 -1.64 -12.79 1.99
CA LEU A 215 -2.25 -13.13 0.71
C LEU A 215 -1.58 -14.39 0.14
N HIS A 216 -2.35 -15.47 0.02
CA HIS A 216 -1.90 -16.73 -0.54
C HIS A 216 -2.96 -17.33 -1.46
N ALA A 217 -2.55 -17.88 -2.59
CA ALA A 217 -3.42 -18.53 -3.56
C ALA A 217 -4.72 -17.73 -3.89
N GLY A 218 -4.57 -16.38 -4.06
CA GLY A 218 -5.68 -15.50 -4.46
C GLY A 218 -6.66 -15.12 -3.37
N SER A 219 -6.42 -15.52 -2.12
CA SER A 219 -7.27 -15.24 -0.95
C SER A 219 -6.45 -14.78 0.26
N ILE A 220 -7.12 -14.17 1.25
CA ILE A 220 -6.48 -13.84 2.54
C ILE A 220 -6.47 -15.10 3.40
N ALA A 221 -5.28 -15.65 3.60
CA ALA A 221 -5.05 -16.86 4.40
C ALA A 221 -4.91 -16.57 5.90
N PHE A 222 -4.52 -15.34 6.25
CA PHE A 222 -4.48 -14.83 7.62
C PHE A 222 -4.79 -13.34 7.62
N ASP A 223 -5.52 -12.90 8.65
CA ASP A 223 -5.79 -11.49 8.96
C ASP A 223 -5.88 -11.33 10.48
N GLY A 224 -5.04 -10.50 11.07
CA GLY A 224 -5.02 -10.33 12.52
C GLY A 224 -3.89 -9.44 13.04
N ALA A 225 -3.80 -9.30 14.36
CA ALA A 225 -2.74 -8.53 14.99
C ALA A 225 -1.36 -9.17 14.74
N LEU A 226 -0.32 -8.34 14.66
CA LEU A 226 1.05 -8.78 14.48
C LEU A 226 1.48 -9.80 15.55
N GLN A 227 1.06 -9.60 16.80
CA GLN A 227 1.38 -10.49 17.91
C GLN A 227 0.73 -11.87 17.75
N ASP A 228 -0.52 -11.91 17.29
CA ASP A 228 -1.24 -13.16 17.05
C ASP A 228 -0.62 -13.93 15.88
N PHE A 229 -0.12 -13.22 14.88
CA PHE A 229 0.62 -13.85 13.80
C PHE A 229 1.96 -14.45 14.26
N ALA A 230 2.73 -13.69 15.02
CA ALA A 230 4.00 -14.15 15.58
C ALA A 230 3.83 -15.37 16.52
N ALA A 231 2.73 -15.42 17.27
CA ALA A 231 2.41 -16.55 18.17
C ALA A 231 2.13 -17.87 17.43
N ARG A 232 1.93 -17.85 16.11
CA ARG A 232 1.79 -19.07 15.27
C ARG A 232 3.11 -19.75 14.95
N ALA A 233 4.24 -19.10 15.25
CA ALA A 233 5.55 -19.69 15.03
C ALA A 233 5.78 -20.87 16.00
N PRO A 234 6.56 -21.89 15.60
CA PRO A 234 7.03 -22.94 16.53
C PRO A 234 7.74 -22.35 17.75
N ALA A 235 7.56 -22.98 18.91
CA ALA A 235 8.19 -22.54 20.15
C ALA A 235 9.71 -22.45 20.00
N GLY A 236 10.31 -21.34 20.46
CA GLY A 236 11.75 -21.12 20.37
C GLY A 236 12.24 -20.59 19.02
N SER A 237 11.34 -20.20 18.12
CA SER A 237 11.73 -19.63 16.82
C SER A 237 12.45 -18.30 16.99
N GLU A 238 13.66 -18.17 16.43
CA GLU A 238 14.44 -16.92 16.43
C GLU A 238 13.80 -15.84 15.53
N ARG A 239 13.02 -16.26 14.53
CA ARG A 239 12.33 -15.38 13.56
C ARG A 239 10.85 -15.73 13.46
N PRO A 240 10.06 -15.37 14.48
CA PRO A 240 8.68 -15.86 14.59
C PRO A 240 7.80 -15.45 13.40
N ILE A 241 7.95 -14.26 12.86
CA ILE A 241 7.16 -13.80 11.69
C ILE A 241 7.48 -14.65 10.45
N GLU A 242 8.76 -14.90 10.17
CA GLU A 242 9.19 -15.73 9.05
C GLU A 242 8.70 -17.17 9.19
N SER A 243 8.87 -17.76 10.37
CA SER A 243 8.44 -19.13 10.64
C SER A 243 6.93 -19.30 10.55
N ALA A 244 6.15 -18.35 11.09
CA ALA A 244 4.70 -18.35 10.96
C ALA A 244 4.25 -18.22 9.50
N PHE A 245 4.95 -17.37 8.73
CA PHE A 245 4.66 -17.20 7.30
C PHE A 245 4.93 -18.48 6.51
N LEU A 246 6.10 -19.11 6.71
CA LEU A 246 6.46 -20.35 6.03
C LEU A 246 5.47 -21.47 6.37
N ALA A 247 5.16 -21.71 7.65
CA ALA A 247 4.19 -22.71 8.05
C ALA A 247 2.81 -22.50 7.39
N LEU A 248 2.37 -21.25 7.28
CA LEU A 248 1.09 -20.94 6.67
C LEU A 248 1.05 -21.23 5.16
N ILE A 249 2.13 -20.93 4.41
CA ILE A 249 2.15 -21.11 2.95
C ILE A 249 2.50 -22.55 2.53
N THR A 250 3.22 -23.33 3.36
CA THR A 250 3.56 -24.74 3.10
C THR A 250 2.48 -25.71 3.59
N GLY A 251 1.55 -25.24 4.44
CA GLY A 251 0.51 -26.08 5.04
C GLY A 251 1.07 -26.99 6.16
N GLU A 252 2.30 -26.74 6.63
CA GLU A 252 2.88 -27.43 7.77
C GLU A 252 2.20 -26.94 9.07
N LYS A 253 1.75 -27.90 9.89
CA LYS A 253 1.11 -27.64 11.19
C LYS A 253 2.15 -27.66 12.31
#